data_d0b9de46bfdf5c525e4826a60c7e7b72
#
_entry.id   d0b9de46bfdf5c525e4826a60c7e7b72
#
_cell.length_a   1.000
_cell.length_b   1.000
_cell.length_c   1.000
_cell.angle_alpha   90.00
_cell.angle_beta   90.00
_cell.angle_gamma   90.00
#
_symmetry.space_group_name_H-M   'P 1'
#
loop_
_entity.id
_entity.type
_entity.pdbx_description
1 polymer ?
#
loop_
_entity_poly.entity_id
_entity_poly.type
_entity_poly.pdbx_seq_one_letter_code
_entity_poly.pdbx_strand_id
1 'polypeptide(L)'
;MWYMKPVLTSIEVPNPREQVFDFLDVMANHEPFTNHMLKQWEYSGPDRGVGSKARVQVSAAGRSETVDIEVVAAQRPQQIVERNIGLGGRRIGNGTYTLEELPEGGTRINFEYSWQQAPLSERLAAPVVRGILRRGNERAMQRLAEQLPAA
;
A
#
# COMPACT_ATOMS: atom_id res chain seq x y z
N MET A 1 -25.62 2.12 -8.14
CA MET A 1 -24.38 1.31 -7.99
C MET A 1 -23.51 1.90 -6.90
N TRP A 2 -22.97 1.05 -6.06
CA TRP A 2 -22.07 1.49 -4.99
C TRP A 2 -20.70 1.91 -5.52
N TYR A 3 -20.12 2.97 -4.91
CA TYR A 3 -18.77 3.41 -5.23
C TYR A 3 -18.14 4.16 -4.04
N MET A 4 -16.95 3.72 -3.60
CA MET A 4 -16.11 4.47 -2.66
C MET A 4 -14.94 5.08 -3.44
N LYS A 5 -14.77 6.40 -3.32
CA LYS A 5 -13.67 7.09 -3.99
C LYS A 5 -12.32 6.55 -3.53
N PRO A 6 -11.39 6.30 -4.44
CA PRO A 6 -10.03 5.94 -4.06
C PRO A 6 -9.39 6.99 -3.16
N VAL A 7 -8.38 6.56 -2.41
CA VAL A 7 -7.55 7.46 -1.60
C VAL A 7 -6.16 7.50 -2.24
N LEU A 8 -5.76 8.67 -2.68
CA LEU A 8 -4.46 8.89 -3.32
C LEU A 8 -3.55 9.65 -2.38
N THR A 9 -2.34 9.14 -2.20
CA THR A 9 -1.26 9.81 -1.47
C THR A 9 0.00 9.82 -2.32
N SER A 10 0.89 10.76 -2.06
CA SER A 10 2.03 10.99 -2.94
C SER A 10 3.20 11.56 -2.15
N ILE A 11 4.43 11.21 -2.57
CA ILE A 11 5.64 11.81 -2.02
C ILE A 11 6.71 11.85 -3.10
N GLU A 12 7.61 12.85 -3.01
CA GLU A 12 8.75 12.95 -3.90
C GLU A 12 10.03 12.59 -3.16
N VAL A 13 10.87 11.80 -3.82
CA VAL A 13 12.15 11.34 -3.26
C VAL A 13 13.26 11.55 -4.29
N PRO A 14 14.53 11.72 -3.85
CA PRO A 14 15.64 11.91 -4.77
C PRO A 14 16.08 10.63 -5.50
N ASN A 15 15.59 9.48 -5.08
CA ASN A 15 16.00 8.18 -5.61
C ASN A 15 15.45 7.96 -7.03
N PRO A 16 16.22 7.34 -7.95
CA PRO A 16 15.72 6.97 -9.27
C PRO A 16 14.61 5.92 -9.18
N ARG A 17 13.73 5.89 -10.19
CA ARG A 17 12.59 4.96 -10.22
C ARG A 17 13.00 3.50 -10.04
N GLU A 18 14.08 3.10 -10.68
CA GLU A 18 14.57 1.73 -10.61
C GLU A 18 14.91 1.33 -9.18
N GLN A 19 15.54 2.24 -8.45
CA GLN A 19 15.89 1.99 -7.04
C GLN A 19 14.64 1.93 -6.17
N VAL A 20 13.69 2.83 -6.39
CA VAL A 20 12.42 2.83 -5.65
C VAL A 20 11.63 1.56 -5.94
N PHE A 21 11.55 1.19 -7.22
CA PHE A 21 10.85 -0.04 -7.61
C PHE A 21 11.47 -1.26 -6.95
N ASP A 22 12.78 -1.41 -7.04
CA ASP A 22 13.48 -2.58 -6.49
C ASP A 22 13.30 -2.68 -4.97
N PHE A 23 13.22 -1.55 -4.28
CA PHE A 23 12.92 -1.52 -2.85
C PHE A 23 11.48 -1.97 -2.56
N LEU A 24 10.49 -1.43 -3.28
CA LEU A 24 9.09 -1.76 -3.08
C LEU A 24 8.73 -3.16 -3.57
N ASP A 25 9.50 -3.71 -4.50
CA ASP A 25 9.27 -5.03 -5.04
C ASP A 25 9.49 -6.15 -4.02
N VAL A 26 10.25 -5.87 -2.96
CA VAL A 26 10.49 -6.82 -1.86
C VAL A 26 9.45 -6.59 -0.77
N MET A 27 8.55 -7.56 -0.57
CA MET A 27 7.43 -7.44 0.37
C MET A 27 7.90 -7.10 1.79
N ALA A 28 9.01 -7.71 2.24
CA ALA A 28 9.53 -7.47 3.58
C ALA A 28 9.97 -6.01 3.83
N ASN A 29 10.26 -5.26 2.79
CA ASN A 29 10.62 -3.84 2.91
C ASN A 29 9.42 -2.96 3.27
N HIS A 30 8.20 -3.47 3.14
CA HIS A 30 6.99 -2.70 3.48
C HIS A 30 6.76 -2.62 4.98
N GLU A 31 7.24 -3.57 5.74
CA GLU A 31 7.00 -3.63 7.18
C GLU A 31 7.51 -2.39 7.92
N PRO A 32 8.77 -1.94 7.73
CA PRO A 32 9.26 -0.78 8.50
C PRO A 32 8.51 0.53 8.23
N PHE A 33 7.98 0.75 7.03
CA PHE A 33 7.29 2.01 6.75
C PHE A 33 5.79 1.95 7.00
N THR A 34 5.23 0.78 7.30
CA THR A 34 3.80 0.62 7.57
C THR A 34 3.50 0.14 8.99
N ASN A 35 4.49 -0.01 9.85
CA ASN A 35 4.31 -0.66 11.14
C ASN A 35 3.49 0.16 12.16
N HIS A 36 3.10 1.37 11.82
CA HIS A 36 2.11 2.12 12.59
C HIS A 36 0.68 1.64 12.33
N MET A 37 0.45 0.88 11.25
CA MET A 37 -0.85 0.36 10.86
C MET A 37 -0.89 -1.16 10.77
N LEU A 38 0.17 -1.76 10.21
CA LEU A 38 0.23 -3.17 9.87
C LEU A 38 1.25 -3.86 10.77
N LYS A 39 0.82 -4.93 11.43
CA LYS A 39 1.64 -5.64 12.41
C LYS A 39 1.61 -7.13 12.17
N GLN A 40 2.50 -7.87 12.84
CA GLN A 40 2.53 -9.33 12.84
C GLN A 40 2.60 -9.90 11.42
N TRP A 41 3.57 -9.44 10.66
CA TRP A 41 3.77 -9.86 9.27
C TRP A 41 4.16 -11.33 9.18
N GLU A 42 3.44 -12.07 8.34
CA GLU A 42 3.77 -13.45 7.97
C GLU A 42 3.91 -13.50 6.44
N TYR A 43 5.11 -13.82 5.97
CA TYR A 43 5.41 -13.81 4.54
C TYR A 43 5.23 -15.18 3.93
N SER A 44 4.80 -15.23 2.66
CA SER A 44 4.75 -16.45 1.86
C SER A 44 4.92 -16.10 0.38
N GLY A 45 5.14 -17.13 -0.44
CA GLY A 45 5.44 -16.93 -1.84
C GLY A 45 6.86 -16.43 -2.06
N PRO A 46 7.17 -15.93 -3.26
CA PRO A 46 8.51 -15.42 -3.56
C PRO A 46 8.80 -14.15 -2.76
N ASP A 47 10.09 -13.87 -2.54
CA ASP A 47 10.50 -12.69 -1.77
C ASP A 47 10.15 -11.39 -2.48
N ARG A 48 10.07 -11.41 -3.80
CA ARG A 48 9.75 -10.25 -4.63
C ARG A 48 8.91 -10.65 -5.83
N GLY A 49 8.28 -9.64 -6.44
CA GLY A 49 7.54 -9.81 -7.68
C GLY A 49 6.14 -10.35 -7.47
N VAL A 50 5.48 -10.64 -8.58
CA VAL A 50 4.12 -11.19 -8.60
C VAL A 50 4.07 -12.50 -7.83
N GLY A 51 3.07 -12.63 -6.95
CA GLY A 51 2.89 -13.80 -6.10
C GLY A 51 3.47 -13.64 -4.70
N SER A 52 4.26 -12.58 -4.44
CA SER A 52 4.70 -12.26 -3.07
C SER A 52 3.46 -11.99 -2.21
N LYS A 53 3.43 -12.56 -1.01
CA LYS A 53 2.28 -12.49 -0.12
C LYS A 53 2.69 -12.15 1.29
N ALA A 54 1.79 -11.49 2.01
CA ALA A 54 1.91 -11.30 3.44
C ALA A 54 0.54 -11.36 4.09
N ARG A 55 0.50 -11.90 5.30
CA ARG A 55 -0.67 -11.80 6.17
C ARG A 55 -0.30 -10.87 7.30
N VAL A 56 -1.15 -9.88 7.56
CA VAL A 56 -0.90 -8.85 8.56
C VAL A 56 -2.10 -8.67 9.47
N GLN A 57 -1.86 -8.09 10.65
CA GLN A 57 -2.93 -7.60 11.52
C GLN A 57 -3.00 -6.09 11.33
N VAL A 58 -4.18 -5.60 11.01
CA VAL A 58 -4.45 -4.18 10.85
C VAL A 58 -5.20 -3.68 12.06
N SER A 59 -4.68 -2.64 12.71
CA SER A 59 -5.33 -2.01 13.86
C SER A 59 -5.79 -0.61 13.47
N ALA A 60 -7.09 -0.36 13.62
CA ALA A 60 -7.67 0.96 13.37
C ALA A 60 -8.94 1.10 14.20
N ALA A 61 -9.16 2.30 14.74
CA ALA A 61 -10.38 2.64 15.50
C ALA A 61 -10.69 1.63 16.63
N GLY A 62 -9.65 1.15 17.32
CA GLY A 62 -9.80 0.21 18.43
C GLY A 62 -10.09 -1.23 18.02
N ARG A 63 -10.08 -1.52 16.72
CA ARG A 63 -10.31 -2.86 16.20
C ARG A 63 -9.07 -3.41 15.55
N SER A 64 -8.95 -4.73 15.53
CA SER A 64 -7.88 -5.44 14.83
C SER A 64 -8.50 -6.47 13.89
N GLU A 65 -7.94 -6.59 12.69
CA GLU A 65 -8.40 -7.57 11.71
C GLU A 65 -7.22 -8.13 10.92
N THR A 66 -7.42 -9.32 10.38
CA THR A 66 -6.44 -9.97 9.50
C THR A 66 -6.67 -9.52 8.06
N VAL A 67 -5.59 -9.12 7.40
CA VAL A 67 -5.62 -8.77 5.97
C VAL A 67 -4.55 -9.59 5.25
N ASP A 68 -4.93 -10.16 4.11
CA ASP A 68 -4.01 -10.84 3.21
C ASP A 68 -3.64 -9.90 2.07
N ILE A 69 -2.35 -9.73 1.83
CA ILE A 69 -1.79 -8.88 0.79
C ILE A 69 -1.09 -9.77 -0.23
N GLU A 70 -1.36 -9.55 -1.51
CA GLU A 70 -0.69 -10.28 -2.59
C GLU A 70 -0.33 -9.33 -3.73
N VAL A 71 0.91 -9.38 -4.20
CA VAL A 71 1.31 -8.67 -5.42
C VAL A 71 0.72 -9.39 -6.61
N VAL A 72 -0.17 -8.71 -7.34
CA VAL A 72 -0.89 -9.30 -8.47
C VAL A 72 -0.39 -8.79 -9.82
N ALA A 73 0.33 -7.67 -9.84
CA ALA A 73 0.93 -7.14 -11.07
C ALA A 73 2.16 -6.31 -10.71
N ALA A 74 3.17 -6.37 -11.55
CA ALA A 74 4.38 -5.57 -11.38
C ALA A 74 4.96 -5.27 -12.77
N GLN A 75 5.25 -4.00 -13.02
CA GLN A 75 5.84 -3.54 -14.26
C GLN A 75 6.99 -2.59 -13.94
N ARG A 76 8.21 -3.12 -13.97
CA ARG A 76 9.40 -2.35 -13.63
C ARG A 76 9.73 -1.31 -14.70
N PRO A 77 10.05 -0.08 -14.35
CA PRO A 77 10.11 0.52 -13.01
C PRO A 77 8.89 1.37 -12.68
N GLN A 78 7.73 1.06 -13.26
CA GLN A 78 6.58 1.97 -13.32
C GLN A 78 5.52 1.71 -12.28
N GLN A 79 5.20 0.44 -11.98
CA GLN A 79 3.99 0.17 -11.21
C GLN A 79 4.04 -1.18 -10.50
N ILE A 80 3.48 -1.20 -9.29
CA ILE A 80 3.24 -2.43 -8.53
C ILE A 80 1.80 -2.37 -8.03
N VAL A 81 1.05 -3.45 -8.23
CA VAL A 81 -0.34 -3.57 -7.77
C VAL A 81 -0.44 -4.69 -6.76
N GLU A 82 -1.01 -4.37 -5.60
CA GLU A 82 -1.30 -5.33 -4.53
C GLU A 82 -2.81 -5.48 -4.38
N ARG A 83 -3.26 -6.73 -4.16
CA ARG A 83 -4.64 -6.98 -3.74
C ARG A 83 -4.66 -7.20 -2.24
N ASN A 84 -5.61 -6.57 -1.56
CA ASN A 84 -5.80 -6.69 -0.12
C ASN A 84 -7.17 -7.29 0.16
N ILE A 85 -7.19 -8.38 0.92
CA ILE A 85 -8.44 -9.06 1.28
C ILE A 85 -8.56 -9.07 2.81
N GLY A 86 -9.58 -8.41 3.32
CA GLY A 86 -9.87 -8.34 4.75
C GLY A 86 -11.28 -8.77 5.09
N LEU A 87 -11.56 -8.88 6.38
CA LEU A 87 -12.88 -9.24 6.90
C LEU A 87 -13.43 -10.55 6.31
N GLY A 88 -12.55 -11.57 6.17
CA GLY A 88 -12.96 -12.87 5.63
C GLY A 88 -13.42 -12.81 4.18
N GLY A 89 -12.93 -11.86 3.40
CA GLY A 89 -13.30 -11.69 1.98
C GLY A 89 -14.38 -10.65 1.74
N ARG A 90 -14.93 -10.03 2.78
CA ARG A 90 -15.98 -9.01 2.62
C ARG A 90 -15.43 -7.65 2.19
N ARG A 91 -14.14 -7.40 2.44
CA ARG A 91 -13.44 -6.22 1.90
C ARG A 91 -12.37 -6.69 0.92
N ILE A 92 -12.42 -6.16 -0.29
CA ILE A 92 -11.40 -6.41 -1.33
C ILE A 92 -10.97 -5.05 -1.86
N GLY A 93 -9.67 -4.77 -1.76
CA GLY A 93 -9.09 -3.53 -2.25
C GLY A 93 -7.83 -3.77 -3.03
N ASN A 94 -7.39 -2.73 -3.72
CA ASN A 94 -6.13 -2.74 -4.44
C ASN A 94 -5.29 -1.56 -4.00
N GLY A 95 -4.02 -1.81 -3.69
CA GLY A 95 -3.03 -0.77 -3.47
C GLY A 95 -2.13 -0.71 -4.69
N THR A 96 -2.01 0.46 -5.29
CA THR A 96 -1.22 0.65 -6.50
C THR A 96 -0.15 1.70 -6.27
N TYR A 97 1.12 1.28 -6.38
CA TYR A 97 2.26 2.19 -6.44
C TYR A 97 2.52 2.54 -7.89
N THR A 98 2.49 3.82 -8.22
CA THR A 98 2.87 4.32 -9.54
C THR A 98 4.07 5.26 -9.36
N LEU A 99 5.13 5.01 -10.13
CA LEU A 99 6.39 5.73 -9.99
C LEU A 99 6.60 6.61 -11.22
N GLU A 100 6.63 7.92 -10.99
CA GLU A 100 6.84 8.90 -12.04
C GLU A 100 8.25 9.50 -11.92
N GLU A 101 8.98 9.55 -13.03
CA GLU A 101 10.30 10.17 -13.04
C GLU A 101 10.17 11.70 -12.97
N LEU A 102 10.91 12.31 -12.05
CA LEU A 102 10.98 13.76 -11.93
C LEU A 102 12.08 14.33 -12.83
N PRO A 103 11.99 15.62 -13.22
CA PRO A 103 12.98 16.22 -14.11
C PRO A 103 14.44 16.11 -13.62
N GLU A 104 14.64 16.11 -12.30
CA GLU A 104 15.99 16.02 -11.72
C GLU A 104 16.48 14.58 -11.56
N GLY A 105 15.70 13.59 -12.00
CA GLY A 105 16.06 12.17 -11.87
C GLY A 105 15.54 11.48 -10.63
N GLY A 106 14.85 12.19 -9.74
CA GLY A 106 14.15 11.60 -8.61
C GLY A 106 12.83 10.99 -9.03
N THR A 107 12.02 10.61 -8.05
CA THR A 107 10.76 9.90 -8.28
C THR A 107 9.62 10.52 -7.50
N ARG A 108 8.47 10.71 -8.15
CA ARG A 108 7.21 10.88 -7.44
C ARG A 108 6.57 9.51 -7.26
N ILE A 109 6.37 9.14 -5.99
CA ILE A 109 5.72 7.89 -5.64
C ILE A 109 4.26 8.21 -5.35
N ASN A 110 3.35 7.66 -6.16
CA ASN A 110 1.92 7.77 -5.94
C ASN A 110 1.42 6.43 -5.41
N PHE A 111 0.65 6.46 -4.33
CA PHE A 111 -0.01 5.27 -3.83
C PHE A 111 -1.50 5.50 -3.80
N GLU A 112 -2.24 4.67 -4.54
CA GLU A 112 -3.70 4.72 -4.60
C GLU A 112 -4.28 3.47 -3.99
N TYR A 113 -5.15 3.65 -2.99
CA TYR A 113 -5.96 2.55 -2.48
C TYR A 113 -7.37 2.67 -3.05
N SER A 114 -7.86 1.62 -3.69
CA SER A 114 -9.20 1.57 -4.25
C SER A 114 -9.95 0.36 -3.71
N TRP A 115 -11.26 0.50 -3.53
CA TRP A 115 -12.14 -0.58 -3.07
C TRP A 115 -12.81 -1.24 -4.25
N GLN A 116 -12.66 -2.56 -4.36
CA GLN A 116 -13.42 -3.39 -5.27
C GLN A 116 -14.71 -3.85 -4.60
N GLN A 117 -14.65 -4.10 -3.29
CA GLN A 117 -15.77 -4.53 -2.46
C GLN A 117 -15.57 -4.04 -1.03
N ALA A 118 -16.65 -3.61 -0.36
CA ALA A 118 -16.60 -3.23 1.04
C ALA A 118 -17.93 -3.54 1.72
N PRO A 119 -17.93 -3.87 3.02
CA PRO A 119 -19.17 -4.09 3.76
C PRO A 119 -19.99 -2.80 3.85
N LEU A 120 -21.29 -2.93 4.00
CA LEU A 120 -22.21 -1.79 4.04
C LEU A 120 -21.85 -0.80 5.15
N SER A 121 -21.42 -1.29 6.31
CA SER A 121 -21.03 -0.42 7.42
C SER A 121 -19.90 0.54 7.04
N GLU A 122 -18.93 0.07 6.26
CA GLU A 122 -17.82 0.92 5.79
C GLU A 122 -18.27 1.87 4.70
N ARG A 123 -19.18 1.43 3.83
CA ARG A 123 -19.73 2.30 2.79
C ARG A 123 -20.52 3.46 3.38
N LEU A 124 -21.28 3.20 4.44
CA LEU A 124 -22.03 4.24 5.15
C LEU A 124 -21.12 5.20 5.90
N ALA A 125 -19.97 4.72 6.38
CA ALA A 125 -18.97 5.52 7.09
C ALA A 125 -17.81 5.96 6.17
N ALA A 126 -18.00 5.98 4.87
CA ALA A 126 -16.94 6.23 3.89
C ALA A 126 -16.08 7.46 4.19
N PRO A 127 -16.62 8.64 4.55
CA PRO A 127 -15.77 9.78 4.87
C PRO A 127 -14.80 9.52 6.03
N VAL A 128 -15.24 8.80 7.05
CA VAL A 128 -14.42 8.45 8.22
C VAL A 128 -13.36 7.42 7.82
N VAL A 129 -13.78 6.35 7.13
CA VAL A 129 -12.88 5.28 6.67
C VAL A 129 -11.80 5.86 5.77
N ARG A 130 -12.19 6.69 4.79
CA ARG A 130 -11.25 7.31 3.87
C ARG A 130 -10.27 8.25 4.60
N GLY A 131 -10.76 9.00 5.58
CA GLY A 131 -9.93 9.91 6.35
C GLY A 131 -8.86 9.19 7.19
N ILE A 132 -9.24 8.07 7.82
CA ILE A 132 -8.31 7.25 8.60
C ILE A 132 -7.24 6.66 7.68
N LEU A 133 -7.66 6.11 6.55
CA LEU A 133 -6.74 5.50 5.58
C LEU A 133 -5.79 6.55 5.00
N ARG A 134 -6.31 7.74 4.65
CA ARG A 134 -5.47 8.82 4.12
C ARG A 134 -4.37 9.21 5.08
N ARG A 135 -4.70 9.43 6.34
CA ARG A 135 -3.71 9.80 7.36
C ARG A 135 -2.65 8.72 7.53
N GLY A 136 -3.09 7.46 7.59
CA GLY A 136 -2.17 6.33 7.72
C GLY A 136 -1.24 6.21 6.51
N ASN A 137 -1.78 6.35 5.31
CA ASN A 137 -1.00 6.25 4.07
C ASN A 137 -0.07 7.44 3.87
N GLU A 138 -0.49 8.65 4.24
CA GLU A 138 0.39 9.82 4.20
C GLU A 138 1.61 9.62 5.09
N ARG A 139 1.39 9.11 6.30
CA ARG A 139 2.48 8.79 7.22
C ARG A 139 3.38 7.68 6.66
N ALA A 140 2.78 6.65 6.05
CA ALA A 140 3.53 5.57 5.42
C ALA A 140 4.44 6.11 4.30
N MET A 141 3.95 7.03 3.48
CA MET A 141 4.75 7.63 2.42
C MET A 141 5.95 8.40 2.97
N GLN A 142 5.75 9.17 4.04
CA GLN A 142 6.84 9.89 4.70
C GLN A 142 7.89 8.93 5.24
N ARG A 143 7.44 7.85 5.87
CA ARG A 143 8.33 6.82 6.40
C ARG A 143 9.06 6.06 5.30
N LEU A 144 8.38 5.78 4.20
CA LEU A 144 9.01 5.16 3.03
C LEU A 144 10.18 6.01 2.53
N ALA A 145 9.97 7.33 2.42
CA ALA A 145 11.04 8.24 2.00
C ALA A 145 12.26 8.16 2.94
N GLU A 146 12.03 7.99 4.24
CA GLU A 146 13.11 7.85 5.22
C GLU A 146 13.80 6.49 5.16
N GLN A 147 13.07 5.44 4.75
CA GLN A 147 13.59 4.08 4.70
C GLN A 147 14.36 3.76 3.42
N LEU A 148 14.16 4.52 2.35
CA LEU A 148 14.86 4.30 1.10
C LEU A 148 16.38 4.47 1.30
N PRO A 149 17.21 3.69 0.57
CA PRO A 149 18.67 3.88 0.60
C PRO A 149 19.03 5.27 0.15
N ALA A 150 20.22 5.74 0.51
CA ALA A 150 20.74 7.02 0.02
C ALA A 150 20.79 7.01 -1.51
N ALA A 151 20.37 8.12 -2.12
CA ALA A 151 20.33 8.26 -3.57
C ALA A 151 21.75 8.39 -4.17
#